data_032551e930f9e468905cf9c3d15f64cc
#
_entry.id   032551e930f9e468905cf9c3d15f64cc
#
_cell.length_a   1.000
_cell.length_b   1.000
_cell.length_c   1.000
_cell.angle_alpha   90.00
_cell.angle_beta   90.00
_cell.angle_gamma   90.00
#
_symmetry.space_group_name_H-M   'P 1'
#
loop_
_entity.id
_entity.type
_entity.pdbx_description
1 polymer ?
#
loop_
_entity_poly.entity_id
_entity_poly.type
_entity_poly.pdbx_seq_one_letter_code
_entity_poly.pdbx_strand_id
1 'polypeptide(L)'
;MTMKSRKASLWTAIALAVLFAFAGPAAAQEYTVTGMIVSVNTASRTFTASIQAIPGYMQAMTMPFEVRQAAELAGLSPGVVVTFTLVVDRTTSHAERIRMVHYQNTEQDPFSASRLKLLSDLASANGKPAGKALAVGEPVPDFTLIDQKRRRVSLSQLRGKVVVANFIYTTCALPNFCLRLANNLAVLQKRFAKELGRDLVLLTVSFDPVHDTPDVLAKYASQWDANPDTWRFLTGPPADVERACRLFGVHAFTNEGLLDHSLHTVIINREGVLVANIEGNQFTATQLGDVTAGVLKTGVSGK
;
A
#
# COMPACT_ATOMS: atom_id res chain seq x y z
N MET A 1 -76.97 -41.80 39.36
CA MET A 1 -77.28 -41.03 38.18
C MET A 1 -76.63 -39.65 38.34
N THR A 2 -75.53 -39.28 37.77
CA THR A 2 -75.14 -39.02 36.39
C THR A 2 -73.65 -38.92 36.31
N MET A 3 -73.03 -39.64 35.35
CA MET A 3 -71.68 -39.52 34.89
C MET A 3 -71.43 -38.13 34.26
N LYS A 4 -70.47 -37.40 34.63
CA LYS A 4 -69.91 -36.27 33.88
C LYS A 4 -68.45 -36.52 33.53
N SER A 5 -68.26 -36.59 32.27
CA SER A 5 -67.13 -36.83 31.42
C SER A 5 -65.90 -36.05 31.76
N ARG A 6 -64.76 -36.73 31.96
CA ARG A 6 -63.36 -36.22 31.93
C ARG A 6 -62.83 -36.29 30.48
N LYS A 7 -63.03 -35.23 29.69
CA LYS A 7 -62.37 -35.09 28.40
C LYS A 7 -61.99 -33.60 28.17
N ALA A 8 -60.98 -33.12 28.84
CA ALA A 8 -60.38 -31.83 28.50
C ALA A 8 -59.03 -31.69 29.20
N SER A 9 -58.01 -32.43 28.83
CA SER A 9 -56.64 -32.12 29.26
C SER A 9 -55.55 -32.79 28.40
N LEU A 10 -55.82 -33.11 27.15
CA LEU A 10 -54.80 -33.72 26.26
C LEU A 10 -54.35 -32.81 25.11
N TRP A 11 -54.95 -31.61 24.94
CA TRP A 11 -54.66 -30.75 23.81
C TRP A 11 -53.73 -29.55 24.18
N THR A 12 -53.49 -29.28 25.47
CA THR A 12 -52.63 -28.20 25.94
C THR A 12 -51.15 -28.61 26.07
N ALA A 13 -50.80 -29.88 26.04
CA ALA A 13 -49.44 -30.35 26.17
C ALA A 13 -48.68 -30.44 24.83
N ILE A 14 -49.38 -30.41 23.69
CA ILE A 14 -48.73 -30.51 22.35
C ILE A 14 -48.38 -29.13 21.78
N ALA A 15 -48.99 -28.05 22.25
CA ALA A 15 -48.68 -26.68 21.75
C ALA A 15 -47.41 -26.05 22.33
N LEU A 16 -46.82 -26.59 23.40
CA LEU A 16 -45.63 -26.05 24.05
C LEU A 16 -44.33 -26.73 23.58
N ALA A 17 -44.40 -27.82 22.84
CA ALA A 17 -43.21 -28.56 22.37
C ALA A 17 -42.75 -28.17 20.96
N VAL A 18 -43.47 -27.31 20.24
CA VAL A 18 -43.14 -26.92 18.84
C VAL A 18 -42.35 -25.61 18.74
N LEU A 19 -42.18 -24.86 19.82
CA LEU A 19 -41.54 -23.54 19.84
C LEU A 19 -40.01 -23.57 20.10
N PHE A 20 -39.41 -24.77 20.26
CA PHE A 20 -37.95 -24.89 20.56
C PHE A 20 -37.10 -25.49 19.42
N ALA A 21 -37.62 -25.62 18.21
CA ALA A 21 -36.95 -26.38 17.14
C ALA A 21 -36.49 -25.55 15.94
N PHE A 22 -36.31 -24.22 16.05
CA PHE A 22 -35.76 -23.39 14.97
C PHE A 22 -34.69 -22.43 15.45
N ALA A 23 -33.78 -22.85 16.34
CA ALA A 23 -32.47 -22.29 16.40
C ALA A 23 -31.59 -23.07 15.43
N GLY A 24 -31.79 -22.89 14.14
CA GLY A 24 -30.82 -23.31 13.13
C GLY A 24 -29.46 -22.76 13.47
N PRO A 25 -28.33 -23.44 13.12
CA PRO A 25 -27.02 -22.87 13.29
C PRO A 25 -27.04 -21.48 12.65
N ALA A 26 -26.74 -20.43 13.42
CA ALA A 26 -26.60 -19.10 12.85
C ALA A 26 -25.51 -19.22 11.78
N ALA A 27 -25.88 -19.00 10.54
CA ALA A 27 -24.97 -19.07 9.43
C ALA A 27 -23.82 -18.06 9.70
N ALA A 28 -22.60 -18.48 9.42
CA ALA A 28 -21.45 -17.58 9.47
C ALA A 28 -21.73 -16.37 8.57
N GLN A 29 -21.42 -15.19 9.05
CA GLN A 29 -21.54 -13.97 8.24
C GLN A 29 -20.29 -13.78 7.42
N GLU A 30 -20.46 -13.48 6.14
CA GLU A 30 -19.37 -13.23 5.21
C GLU A 30 -19.35 -11.76 4.80
N TYR A 31 -18.17 -11.15 4.84
CA TYR A 31 -17.94 -9.77 4.42
C TYR A 31 -16.82 -9.69 3.41
N THR A 32 -17.01 -8.96 2.32
CA THR A 32 -15.93 -8.61 1.41
C THR A 32 -15.14 -7.46 1.99
N VAL A 33 -13.84 -7.67 2.17
CA VAL A 33 -12.91 -6.70 2.78
C VAL A 33 -11.86 -6.32 1.76
N THR A 34 -11.58 -5.01 1.66
CA THR A 34 -10.44 -4.48 0.90
C THR A 34 -9.48 -3.82 1.87
N GLY A 35 -8.20 -4.12 1.75
CA GLY A 35 -7.18 -3.55 2.63
C GLY A 35 -5.78 -3.62 2.05
N MET A 36 -4.86 -2.89 2.67
CA MET A 36 -3.43 -2.91 2.36
C MET A 36 -2.69 -3.70 3.45
N ILE A 37 -1.87 -4.64 3.05
CA ILE A 37 -1.06 -5.46 3.95
C ILE A 37 -0.05 -4.56 4.68
N VAL A 38 -0.02 -4.65 6.00
CA VAL A 38 0.94 -3.96 6.87
C VAL A 38 2.08 -4.90 7.28
N SER A 39 1.74 -6.14 7.62
CA SER A 39 2.71 -7.17 7.99
C SER A 39 2.14 -8.57 7.78
N VAL A 40 3.02 -9.55 7.63
CA VAL A 40 2.67 -10.97 7.48
C VAL A 40 3.48 -11.78 8.49
N ASN A 41 2.82 -12.71 9.19
CA ASN A 41 3.44 -13.65 10.09
C ASN A 41 3.00 -15.08 9.73
N THR A 42 3.86 -15.78 8.99
CA THR A 42 3.58 -17.14 8.52
C THR A 42 3.55 -18.16 9.65
N ALA A 43 4.34 -17.94 10.70
CA ALA A 43 4.39 -18.84 11.85
C ALA A 43 3.08 -18.88 12.64
N SER A 44 2.46 -17.72 12.84
CA SER A 44 1.15 -17.60 13.51
C SER A 44 -0.03 -17.70 12.52
N ARG A 45 0.23 -17.83 11.22
CA ARG A 45 -0.79 -17.83 10.16
C ARG A 45 -1.66 -16.58 10.21
N THR A 46 -1.05 -15.41 10.37
CA THR A 46 -1.75 -14.12 10.45
C THR A 46 -1.15 -13.11 9.49
N PHE A 47 -1.97 -12.17 9.08
CA PHE A 47 -1.50 -10.94 8.47
C PHE A 47 -2.21 -9.75 9.13
N THR A 48 -1.55 -8.61 9.17
CA THR A 48 -2.16 -7.34 9.59
C THR A 48 -2.46 -6.53 8.34
N ALA A 49 -3.67 -5.99 8.23
CA ALA A 49 -4.06 -5.12 7.13
C ALA A 49 -4.70 -3.82 7.63
N SER A 50 -4.44 -2.73 6.91
CA SER A 50 -5.18 -1.47 7.02
C SER A 50 -6.36 -1.57 6.07
N ILE A 51 -7.55 -1.84 6.62
CA ILE A 51 -8.77 -2.11 5.85
C ILE A 51 -9.60 -0.85 5.65
N GLN A 52 -10.35 -0.82 4.57
CA GLN A 52 -11.43 0.13 4.36
C GLN A 52 -12.61 -0.22 5.27
N ALA A 53 -13.53 0.76 5.46
CA ALA A 53 -14.75 0.49 6.21
C ALA A 53 -15.57 -0.62 5.54
N ILE A 54 -16.11 -1.53 6.36
CA ILE A 54 -17.05 -2.57 5.94
C ILE A 54 -18.44 -2.04 6.26
N PRO A 55 -19.25 -1.67 5.25
CA PRO A 55 -20.57 -1.08 5.48
C PRO A 55 -21.47 -1.98 6.35
N GLY A 56 -22.04 -1.37 7.38
CA GLY A 56 -22.91 -2.07 8.32
C GLY A 56 -22.22 -2.98 9.34
N TYR A 57 -20.88 -3.09 9.30
CA TYR A 57 -20.14 -3.96 10.20
C TYR A 57 -19.04 -3.26 11.00
N MET A 58 -18.03 -2.65 10.34
CA MET A 58 -16.96 -1.96 11.06
C MET A 58 -16.37 -0.79 10.27
N GLN A 59 -15.75 0.14 11.01
CA GLN A 59 -15.04 1.28 10.44
C GLN A 59 -13.68 0.87 9.86
N ALA A 60 -13.12 1.75 9.02
CA ALA A 60 -11.75 1.60 8.52
C ALA A 60 -10.75 1.56 9.69
N MET A 61 -9.92 0.53 9.75
CA MET A 61 -8.94 0.34 10.82
C MET A 61 -7.83 -0.62 10.42
N THR A 62 -6.78 -0.65 11.23
CA THR A 62 -5.69 -1.64 11.09
C THR A 62 -5.85 -2.73 12.14
N MET A 63 -5.96 -3.99 11.70
CA MET A 63 -6.13 -5.13 12.58
C MET A 63 -5.51 -6.41 12.02
N PRO A 64 -5.18 -7.39 12.88
CA PRO A 64 -4.74 -8.71 12.44
C PRO A 64 -5.91 -9.57 11.95
N PHE A 65 -5.61 -10.44 10.99
CA PHE A 65 -6.51 -11.45 10.45
C PHE A 65 -5.82 -12.81 10.49
N GLU A 66 -6.53 -13.83 10.89
CA GLU A 66 -6.07 -15.21 10.85
C GLU A 66 -6.48 -15.86 9.53
N VAL A 67 -5.64 -16.77 9.01
CA VAL A 67 -5.97 -17.64 7.88
C VAL A 67 -5.96 -19.09 8.32
N ARG A 68 -6.78 -19.92 7.67
CA ARG A 68 -6.82 -21.37 8.00
C ARG A 68 -5.57 -22.09 7.55
N GLN A 69 -5.00 -21.68 6.42
CA GLN A 69 -3.82 -22.31 5.81
C GLN A 69 -2.72 -21.28 5.58
N ALA A 70 -1.49 -21.60 5.99
CA ALA A 70 -0.34 -20.72 5.76
C ALA A 70 -0.08 -20.43 4.27
N ALA A 71 -0.50 -21.32 3.38
CA ALA A 71 -0.38 -21.15 1.93
C ALA A 71 -1.17 -19.92 1.41
N GLU A 72 -2.23 -19.49 2.10
CA GLU A 72 -3.01 -18.32 1.75
C GLU A 72 -2.24 -17.00 1.93
N LEU A 73 -1.14 -17.03 2.68
CA LEU A 73 -0.24 -15.90 2.87
C LEU A 73 0.83 -15.77 1.78
N ALA A 74 0.89 -16.72 0.84
CA ALA A 74 1.89 -16.71 -0.22
C ALA A 74 1.77 -15.46 -1.10
N GLY A 75 2.90 -14.79 -1.35
CA GLY A 75 2.97 -13.57 -2.16
C GLY A 75 2.50 -12.30 -1.44
N LEU A 76 1.98 -12.39 -0.21
CA LEU A 76 1.63 -11.20 0.56
C LEU A 76 2.88 -10.54 1.13
N SER A 77 2.97 -9.23 0.98
CA SER A 77 4.04 -8.41 1.57
C SER A 77 3.49 -7.02 1.93
N PRO A 78 4.17 -6.25 2.79
CA PRO A 78 3.75 -4.90 3.12
C PRO A 78 3.52 -4.05 1.87
N GLY A 79 2.42 -3.29 1.85
CA GLY A 79 2.02 -2.43 0.73
C GLY A 79 1.17 -3.12 -0.35
N VAL A 80 1.05 -4.45 -0.36
CA VAL A 80 0.15 -5.15 -1.28
C VAL A 80 -1.29 -4.86 -0.90
N VAL A 81 -2.09 -4.46 -1.89
CA VAL A 81 -3.55 -4.31 -1.73
C VAL A 81 -4.21 -5.65 -2.00
N VAL A 82 -5.11 -6.04 -1.11
CA VAL A 82 -5.85 -7.31 -1.20
C VAL A 82 -7.34 -7.10 -1.05
N THR A 83 -8.10 -7.97 -1.67
CA THR A 83 -9.49 -8.25 -1.32
C THR A 83 -9.59 -9.66 -0.76
N PHE A 84 -10.38 -9.84 0.28
CA PHE A 84 -10.59 -11.14 0.89
C PHE A 84 -11.99 -11.25 1.49
N THR A 85 -12.42 -12.44 1.81
CA THR A 85 -13.65 -12.68 2.56
C THR A 85 -13.31 -12.84 4.03
N LEU A 86 -13.91 -12.00 4.87
CA LEU A 86 -13.91 -12.18 6.31
C LEU A 86 -15.12 -13.02 6.71
N VAL A 87 -14.89 -14.22 7.18
CA VAL A 87 -15.91 -15.12 7.72
C VAL A 87 -15.95 -14.91 9.22
N VAL A 88 -17.13 -14.55 9.73
CA VAL A 88 -17.35 -14.29 11.16
C VAL A 88 -18.36 -15.31 11.70
N ASP A 89 -17.89 -16.18 12.58
CA ASP A 89 -18.69 -17.09 13.36
C ASP A 89 -19.03 -16.45 14.71
N ARG A 90 -19.78 -17.14 15.56
CA ARG A 90 -20.19 -16.64 16.88
C ARG A 90 -19.01 -16.29 17.81
N THR A 91 -17.87 -16.95 17.68
CA THR A 91 -16.72 -16.84 18.57
C THR A 91 -15.39 -16.60 17.86
N THR A 92 -15.34 -16.81 16.56
CA THR A 92 -14.09 -16.73 15.76
C THR A 92 -14.32 -15.99 14.47
N SER A 93 -13.25 -15.44 13.93
CA SER A 93 -13.25 -14.90 12.58
C SER A 93 -11.96 -15.29 11.87
N HIS A 94 -12.03 -15.48 10.55
CA HIS A 94 -10.85 -15.75 9.73
C HIS A 94 -11.02 -15.16 8.33
N ALA A 95 -9.91 -14.90 7.67
CA ALA A 95 -9.86 -14.46 6.29
C ALA A 95 -9.70 -15.67 5.36
N GLU A 96 -10.36 -15.64 4.22
CA GLU A 96 -10.22 -16.63 3.16
C GLU A 96 -10.40 -15.98 1.80
N ARG A 97 -10.10 -16.73 0.72
CA ARG A 97 -10.24 -16.24 -0.67
C ARG A 97 -9.45 -14.95 -0.92
N ILE A 98 -8.23 -14.86 -0.36
CA ILE A 98 -7.39 -13.67 -0.46
C ILE A 98 -6.92 -13.52 -1.91
N ARG A 99 -7.13 -12.35 -2.50
CA ARG A 99 -6.70 -12.00 -3.86
C ARG A 99 -5.94 -10.68 -3.84
N MET A 100 -4.78 -10.67 -4.45
CA MET A 100 -4.04 -9.42 -4.67
C MET A 100 -4.75 -8.58 -5.72
N VAL A 101 -4.91 -7.30 -5.42
CA VAL A 101 -5.47 -6.32 -6.36
C VAL A 101 -4.30 -5.69 -7.09
N HIS A 102 -4.18 -5.99 -8.37
CA HIS A 102 -3.21 -5.30 -9.23
C HIS A 102 -3.78 -3.95 -9.64
N TYR A 103 -2.94 -2.92 -9.61
CA TYR A 103 -3.31 -1.61 -10.11
C TYR A 103 -3.59 -1.71 -11.61
N GLN A 104 -4.83 -1.43 -11.98
CA GLN A 104 -5.20 -1.21 -13.38
C GLN A 104 -5.42 0.29 -13.52
N ASN A 105 -4.59 0.92 -14.34
CA ASN A 105 -4.73 2.35 -14.62
C ASN A 105 -5.91 2.56 -15.56
N THR A 106 -7.13 2.55 -15.01
CA THR A 106 -8.37 2.78 -15.76
C THR A 106 -8.56 4.24 -16.19
N GLU A 107 -7.75 5.15 -15.64
CA GLU A 107 -7.76 6.58 -16.00
C GLU A 107 -6.78 6.90 -17.14
N GLN A 108 -5.84 6.01 -17.43
CA GLN A 108 -5.02 6.05 -18.65
C GLN A 108 -5.74 5.24 -19.72
N ASP A 109 -5.73 5.78 -20.95
CA ASP A 109 -6.16 5.05 -22.13
C ASP A 109 -5.60 3.60 -22.09
N PRO A 110 -6.43 2.54 -22.27
CA PRO A 110 -5.98 1.15 -22.31
C PRO A 110 -4.81 0.91 -23.29
N PHE A 111 -4.69 1.76 -24.33
CA PHE A 111 -3.57 1.75 -25.26
C PHE A 111 -2.27 2.22 -24.61
N SER A 112 -2.30 3.17 -23.67
CA SER A 112 -1.09 3.68 -22.99
C SER A 112 -0.42 2.61 -22.14
N ALA A 113 -1.17 1.80 -21.40
CA ALA A 113 -0.62 0.69 -20.60
C ALA A 113 0.00 -0.40 -21.49
N SER A 114 -0.67 -0.74 -22.61
CA SER A 114 -0.16 -1.70 -23.59
C SER A 114 1.08 -1.17 -24.30
N ARG A 115 1.10 0.14 -24.59
CA ARG A 115 2.23 0.83 -25.25
C ARG A 115 3.44 0.94 -24.31
N LEU A 116 3.25 1.26 -23.02
CA LEU A 116 4.29 1.23 -21.99
C LEU A 116 4.93 -0.14 -21.90
N LYS A 117 4.12 -1.20 -21.88
CA LYS A 117 4.61 -2.59 -21.89
C LYS A 117 5.40 -2.89 -23.15
N LEU A 118 4.86 -2.55 -24.32
CA LEU A 118 5.53 -2.79 -25.61
C LEU A 118 6.86 -2.04 -25.71
N LEU A 119 6.92 -0.77 -25.27
CA LEU A 119 8.16 0.02 -25.28
C LEU A 119 9.20 -0.53 -24.28
N SER A 120 8.77 -1.03 -23.13
CA SER A 120 9.63 -1.74 -22.19
C SER A 120 10.20 -3.03 -22.80
N ASP A 121 9.36 -3.81 -23.50
CA ASP A 121 9.75 -5.04 -24.17
C ASP A 121 10.73 -4.76 -25.34
N LEU A 122 10.48 -3.69 -26.14
CA LEU A 122 11.36 -3.25 -27.23
C LEU A 122 12.70 -2.68 -26.74
N ALA A 123 12.71 -1.94 -25.64
CA ALA A 123 13.93 -1.46 -25.00
C ALA A 123 14.79 -2.63 -24.53
N SER A 124 14.16 -3.68 -23.99
CA SER A 124 14.83 -4.93 -23.61
C SER A 124 15.38 -5.70 -24.81
N ALA A 125 14.67 -5.71 -25.94
CA ALA A 125 15.08 -6.37 -27.17
C ALA A 125 16.26 -5.66 -27.88
N ASN A 126 16.42 -4.34 -27.70
CA ASN A 126 17.50 -3.54 -28.29
C ASN A 126 18.82 -3.57 -27.48
N GLY A 127 19.02 -4.55 -26.60
CA GLY A 127 20.27 -4.76 -25.87
C GLY A 127 20.57 -3.71 -24.78
N LYS A 128 19.67 -2.78 -24.51
CA LYS A 128 19.63 -2.10 -23.20
C LYS A 128 18.78 -2.97 -22.28
N PRO A 129 19.38 -3.72 -21.34
CA PRO A 129 18.57 -4.44 -20.39
C PRO A 129 17.74 -3.38 -19.66
N ALA A 130 16.43 -3.40 -19.84
CA ALA A 130 15.53 -2.85 -18.87
C ALA A 130 15.84 -3.65 -17.59
N GLY A 131 16.68 -3.07 -16.72
CA GLY A 131 17.08 -3.73 -15.50
C GLY A 131 15.80 -4.13 -14.77
N LYS A 132 15.68 -5.42 -14.44
CA LYS A 132 14.53 -5.91 -13.68
C LYS A 132 14.40 -5.03 -12.43
N ALA A 133 13.21 -4.48 -12.21
CA ALA A 133 12.92 -3.77 -10.97
C ALA A 133 13.22 -4.68 -9.76
N LEU A 134 13.69 -4.09 -8.69
CA LEU A 134 13.99 -4.81 -7.45
C LEU A 134 12.73 -5.50 -6.92
N ALA A 135 12.87 -6.72 -6.49
CA ALA A 135 11.83 -7.40 -5.74
C ALA A 135 11.81 -6.92 -4.27
N VAL A 136 10.65 -6.97 -3.64
CA VAL A 136 10.53 -6.78 -2.19
C VAL A 136 11.41 -7.80 -1.48
N GLY A 137 12.20 -7.35 -0.50
CA GLY A 137 13.20 -8.14 0.19
C GLY A 137 14.63 -7.97 -0.33
N GLU A 138 14.83 -7.34 -1.50
CA GLU A 138 16.16 -7.11 -2.04
C GLU A 138 16.81 -5.83 -1.47
N PRO A 139 18.13 -5.82 -1.25
CA PRO A 139 18.87 -4.61 -0.88
C PRO A 139 18.86 -3.62 -2.03
N VAL A 140 18.55 -2.35 -1.73
CA VAL A 140 18.54 -1.28 -2.72
C VAL A 140 19.98 -0.83 -2.98
N PRO A 141 20.47 -0.91 -4.25
CA PRO A 141 21.76 -0.35 -4.64
C PRO A 141 21.84 1.14 -4.32
N ASP A 142 23.04 1.62 -3.96
CA ASP A 142 23.25 3.04 -3.68
C ASP A 142 23.06 3.88 -4.94
N PHE A 143 22.42 5.02 -4.76
CA PHE A 143 22.33 6.07 -5.77
C PHE A 143 22.53 7.43 -5.12
N THR A 144 22.96 8.40 -5.89
CA THR A 144 23.14 9.76 -5.41
C THR A 144 22.44 10.73 -6.34
N LEU A 145 21.56 11.56 -5.77
CA LEU A 145 20.85 12.64 -6.46
C LEU A 145 21.09 13.97 -5.74
N ILE A 146 20.49 15.06 -6.23
CA ILE A 146 20.62 16.40 -5.70
C ILE A 146 19.26 16.85 -5.17
N ASP A 147 19.20 17.38 -3.96
CA ASP A 147 17.97 17.88 -3.38
C ASP A 147 17.64 19.35 -3.80
N GLN A 148 16.45 19.82 -3.43
CA GLN A 148 15.99 21.18 -3.67
C GLN A 148 16.86 22.28 -3.03
N LYS A 149 17.77 21.93 -2.13
CA LYS A 149 18.81 22.82 -1.57
C LYS A 149 20.19 22.61 -2.23
N ARG A 150 20.25 21.91 -3.36
CA ARG A 150 21.47 21.56 -4.10
C ARG A 150 22.46 20.67 -3.31
N ARG A 151 22.02 19.99 -2.24
CA ARG A 151 22.83 19.07 -1.46
C ARG A 151 22.80 17.68 -2.14
N ARG A 152 23.95 17.01 -2.14
CA ARG A 152 24.03 15.61 -2.58
C ARG A 152 23.37 14.72 -1.53
N VAL A 153 22.50 13.84 -1.99
CA VAL A 153 21.77 12.87 -1.16
C VAL A 153 22.04 11.48 -1.71
N SER A 154 22.75 10.67 -0.96
CA SER A 154 22.98 9.26 -1.26
C SER A 154 22.07 8.39 -0.39
N LEU A 155 21.55 7.28 -0.93
CA LEU A 155 20.75 6.36 -0.14
C LEU A 155 21.56 5.77 1.03
N SER A 156 22.86 5.54 0.83
CA SER A 156 23.77 5.07 1.88
C SER A 156 23.84 5.99 3.10
N GLN A 157 23.71 7.31 2.90
CA GLN A 157 23.68 8.30 4.00
C GLN A 157 22.38 8.22 4.83
N LEU A 158 21.36 7.53 4.35
CA LEU A 158 20.06 7.36 5.01
C LEU A 158 19.95 6.02 5.74
N ARG A 159 21.03 5.22 5.77
CA ARG A 159 21.07 3.98 6.56
C ARG A 159 20.76 4.27 8.03
N GLY A 160 20.08 3.31 8.68
CA GLY A 160 19.57 3.48 10.04
C GLY A 160 18.21 4.17 10.11
N LYS A 161 17.71 4.72 8.98
CA LYS A 161 16.38 5.34 8.89
C LYS A 161 15.49 4.58 7.91
N VAL A 162 14.21 4.59 8.17
CA VAL A 162 13.20 4.19 7.18
C VAL A 162 13.09 5.30 6.15
N VAL A 163 13.02 4.93 4.87
CA VAL A 163 12.84 5.88 3.77
C VAL A 163 11.52 5.57 3.09
N VAL A 164 10.66 6.58 2.97
CA VAL A 164 9.46 6.52 2.12
C VAL A 164 9.69 7.43 0.93
N ALA A 165 9.64 6.88 -0.28
CA ALA A 165 9.88 7.64 -1.49
C ALA A 165 8.73 7.49 -2.49
N ASN A 166 8.35 8.61 -3.13
CA ASN A 166 7.47 8.63 -4.29
C ASN A 166 8.18 9.24 -5.50
N PHE A 167 7.57 9.03 -6.68
CA PHE A 167 8.11 9.48 -7.96
C PHE A 167 7.07 10.34 -8.65
N ILE A 168 7.46 11.56 -9.05
CA ILE A 168 6.56 12.56 -9.64
C ILE A 168 7.27 13.38 -10.73
N TYR A 169 6.54 14.26 -11.38
CA TYR A 169 7.07 15.45 -12.05
C TYR A 169 6.18 16.65 -11.72
N THR A 170 6.78 17.86 -11.68
CA THR A 170 6.10 19.03 -11.10
C THR A 170 5.00 19.61 -11.98
N THR A 171 5.06 19.37 -13.30
CA THR A 171 4.06 19.84 -14.27
C THR A 171 2.88 18.89 -14.46
N CYS A 172 2.79 17.82 -13.68
CA CYS A 172 1.64 16.92 -13.71
C CYS A 172 0.36 17.64 -13.26
N ALA A 173 -0.56 17.85 -14.20
CA ALA A 173 -1.82 18.56 -13.95
C ALA A 173 -2.93 17.64 -13.40
N LEU A 174 -2.70 16.33 -13.33
CA LEU A 174 -3.72 15.36 -12.96
C LEU A 174 -3.84 15.23 -11.42
N PRO A 175 -4.99 15.61 -10.82
CA PRO A 175 -5.15 15.65 -9.35
C PRO A 175 -4.96 14.29 -8.68
N ASN A 176 -5.39 13.22 -9.35
CA ASN A 176 -5.35 11.85 -8.82
C ASN A 176 -3.99 11.16 -8.97
N PHE A 177 -3.00 11.81 -9.57
CA PHE A 177 -1.67 11.27 -9.84
C PHE A 177 -0.61 11.87 -8.92
N CYS A 178 0.32 12.64 -9.47
CA CYS A 178 1.43 13.22 -8.72
C CYS A 178 0.99 14.06 -7.52
N LEU A 179 -0.11 14.85 -7.66
CA LEU A 179 -0.63 15.65 -6.56
C LEU A 179 -1.12 14.77 -5.41
N ARG A 180 -1.81 13.66 -5.70
CA ARG A 180 -2.26 12.71 -4.67
C ARG A 180 -1.08 12.04 -3.96
N LEU A 181 -0.05 11.63 -4.70
CA LEU A 181 1.16 11.05 -4.11
C LEU A 181 1.90 12.05 -3.21
N ALA A 182 2.03 13.31 -3.64
CA ALA A 182 2.63 14.36 -2.83
C ALA A 182 1.79 14.66 -1.58
N ASN A 183 0.45 14.75 -1.71
CA ASN A 183 -0.46 14.90 -0.57
C ASN A 183 -0.32 13.77 0.45
N ASN A 184 -0.16 12.53 -0.01
CA ASN A 184 0.05 11.40 0.90
C ASN A 184 1.31 11.60 1.75
N LEU A 185 2.42 12.08 1.17
CA LEU A 185 3.63 12.38 1.94
C LEU A 185 3.47 13.60 2.85
N ALA A 186 2.68 14.62 2.45
CA ALA A 186 2.36 15.75 3.32
C ALA A 186 1.57 15.30 4.58
N VAL A 187 0.66 14.35 4.42
CA VAL A 187 -0.04 13.73 5.57
C VAL A 187 0.92 12.91 6.43
N LEU A 188 1.83 12.14 5.81
CA LEU A 188 2.85 11.41 6.55
C LEU A 188 3.78 12.34 7.33
N GLN A 189 4.20 13.46 6.73
CA GLN A 189 5.02 14.47 7.41
C GLN A 189 4.36 14.92 8.72
N LYS A 190 3.07 15.17 8.72
CA LYS A 190 2.32 15.56 9.93
C LYS A 190 2.18 14.40 10.91
N ARG A 191 1.83 13.21 10.41
CA ARG A 191 1.62 12.00 11.24
C ARG A 191 2.88 11.57 11.98
N PHE A 192 4.05 11.66 11.33
CA PHE A 192 5.33 11.18 11.84
C PHE A 192 6.30 12.31 12.23
N ALA A 193 5.77 13.45 12.67
CA ALA A 193 6.57 14.63 12.99
C ALA A 193 7.68 14.36 14.04
N LYS A 194 7.48 13.36 14.93
CA LYS A 194 8.46 12.97 15.97
C LYS A 194 9.56 12.05 15.46
N GLU A 195 9.27 11.24 14.45
CA GLU A 195 10.17 10.25 13.83
C GLU A 195 10.98 10.86 12.69
N LEU A 196 10.46 11.90 12.04
CA LEU A 196 11.09 12.55 10.90
C LEU A 196 12.48 13.13 11.25
N GLY A 197 13.43 12.85 10.37
CA GLY A 197 14.84 13.25 10.55
C GLY A 197 15.64 12.31 11.45
N ARG A 198 15.02 11.70 12.45
CA ARG A 198 15.65 10.73 13.35
C ARG A 198 15.55 9.30 12.81
N ASP A 199 14.32 8.81 12.62
CA ASP A 199 14.01 7.42 12.27
C ASP A 199 13.40 7.27 10.87
N LEU A 200 12.86 8.36 10.32
CA LEU A 200 12.15 8.42 9.05
C LEU A 200 12.63 9.59 8.19
N VAL A 201 12.75 9.35 6.90
CA VAL A 201 13.00 10.40 5.88
C VAL A 201 12.01 10.19 4.74
N LEU A 202 11.44 11.30 4.25
CA LEU A 202 10.60 11.31 3.05
C LEU A 202 11.42 11.80 1.85
N LEU A 203 11.26 11.12 0.72
CA LEU A 203 11.88 11.50 -0.54
C LEU A 203 10.79 11.65 -1.61
N THR A 204 10.91 12.66 -2.43
CA THR A 204 10.17 12.81 -3.68
C THR A 204 11.19 12.91 -4.80
N VAL A 205 11.20 11.94 -5.72
CA VAL A 205 12.14 11.90 -6.85
C VAL A 205 11.40 12.39 -8.09
N SER A 206 11.91 13.44 -8.72
CA SER A 206 11.40 13.84 -10.04
C SER A 206 12.03 12.96 -11.12
N PHE A 207 11.20 12.43 -12.01
CA PHE A 207 11.68 11.73 -13.22
C PHE A 207 11.72 12.64 -14.47
N ASP A 208 11.52 13.95 -14.31
CA ASP A 208 11.70 14.97 -15.34
C ASP A 208 12.83 15.96 -14.98
N PRO A 209 14.09 15.49 -14.90
CA PRO A 209 15.19 16.32 -14.42
C PRO A 209 15.55 17.48 -15.35
N VAL A 210 15.03 17.50 -16.57
CA VAL A 210 15.25 18.60 -17.51
C VAL A 210 14.46 19.84 -17.10
N HIS A 211 13.22 19.67 -16.69
CA HIS A 211 12.36 20.77 -16.24
C HIS A 211 12.42 20.98 -14.73
N ASP A 212 12.52 19.90 -13.97
CA ASP A 212 12.48 19.90 -12.51
C ASP A 212 13.88 20.15 -11.90
N THR A 213 14.38 21.37 -12.10
CA THR A 213 15.63 21.85 -11.47
C THR A 213 15.45 21.95 -9.95
N PRO A 214 16.54 22.04 -9.16
CA PRO A 214 16.45 22.25 -7.71
C PRO A 214 15.59 23.45 -7.31
N ASP A 215 15.60 24.55 -8.07
CA ASP A 215 14.80 25.75 -7.78
C ASP A 215 13.29 25.50 -8.06
N VAL A 216 12.96 24.78 -9.13
CA VAL A 216 11.60 24.33 -9.43
C VAL A 216 11.09 23.41 -8.32
N LEU A 217 11.91 22.44 -7.91
CA LEU A 217 11.56 21.52 -6.81
C LEU A 217 11.42 22.26 -5.47
N ALA A 218 12.24 23.29 -5.18
CA ALA A 218 12.09 24.11 -3.98
C ALA A 218 10.74 24.84 -3.97
N LYS A 219 10.33 25.40 -5.12
CA LYS A 219 9.03 26.06 -5.27
C LYS A 219 7.87 25.04 -5.13
N TYR A 220 8.00 23.86 -5.73
CA TYR A 220 6.99 22.80 -5.60
C TYR A 220 6.88 22.30 -4.15
N ALA A 221 8.02 22.05 -3.47
CA ALA A 221 8.08 21.63 -2.08
C ALA A 221 7.39 22.61 -1.11
N SER A 222 7.51 23.93 -1.38
CA SER A 222 6.87 24.96 -0.56
C SER A 222 5.32 24.89 -0.59
N GLN A 223 4.73 24.37 -1.65
CA GLN A 223 3.26 24.19 -1.74
C GLN A 223 2.74 23.12 -0.78
N TRP A 224 3.62 22.26 -0.29
CA TRP A 224 3.33 21.16 0.62
C TRP A 224 3.81 21.43 2.05
N ASP A 225 4.29 22.62 2.37
CA ASP A 225 4.96 22.94 3.64
C ASP A 225 6.06 21.92 3.98
N ALA A 226 6.76 21.42 2.96
CA ALA A 226 7.76 20.38 3.12
C ALA A 226 8.98 20.89 3.87
N ASN A 227 9.32 20.24 4.99
CA ASN A 227 10.58 20.53 5.68
C ASN A 227 11.76 19.94 4.88
N PRO A 228 12.64 20.77 4.30
CA PRO A 228 13.67 20.31 3.38
C PRO A 228 14.78 19.46 4.03
N ASP A 229 14.80 19.32 5.34
CA ASP A 229 15.77 18.48 6.03
C ASP A 229 15.21 17.06 6.28
N THR A 230 13.89 16.90 6.23
CA THR A 230 13.20 15.63 6.50
C THR A 230 12.36 15.12 5.34
N TRP A 231 11.93 16.01 4.45
CA TRP A 231 11.28 15.68 3.18
C TRP A 231 12.04 16.36 2.03
N ARG A 232 12.84 15.56 1.31
CA ARG A 232 13.73 16.03 0.26
C ARG A 232 13.15 15.72 -1.12
N PHE A 233 13.18 16.72 -2.00
CA PHE A 233 12.78 16.61 -3.39
C PHE A 233 14.05 16.49 -4.23
N LEU A 234 14.17 15.38 -4.95
CA LEU A 234 15.41 14.96 -5.59
C LEU A 234 15.31 15.07 -7.12
N THR A 235 16.40 15.55 -7.70
CA THR A 235 16.67 15.60 -9.14
C THR A 235 18.16 15.35 -9.38
N GLY A 236 18.62 15.45 -10.61
CA GLY A 236 20.04 15.27 -10.94
C GLY A 236 20.31 15.12 -12.42
N PRO A 237 21.49 14.65 -12.81
CA PRO A 237 21.75 14.28 -14.20
C PRO A 237 20.73 13.26 -14.68
N PRO A 238 20.17 13.40 -15.92
CA PRO A 238 19.12 12.52 -16.43
C PRO A 238 19.44 11.03 -16.31
N ALA A 239 20.68 10.62 -16.60
CA ALA A 239 21.10 9.22 -16.48
C ALA A 239 21.09 8.69 -15.02
N ASP A 240 21.36 9.55 -14.04
CA ASP A 240 21.35 9.17 -12.62
C ASP A 240 19.92 9.04 -12.11
N VAL A 241 19.03 9.97 -12.50
CA VAL A 241 17.60 9.92 -12.20
C VAL A 241 16.97 8.69 -12.82
N GLU A 242 17.21 8.43 -14.11
CA GLU A 242 16.69 7.26 -14.82
C GLU A 242 17.15 5.95 -14.14
N ARG A 243 18.43 5.87 -13.74
CA ARG A 243 18.97 4.72 -13.03
C ARG A 243 18.25 4.51 -11.68
N ALA A 244 18.06 5.57 -10.88
CA ALA A 244 17.35 5.50 -9.61
C ALA A 244 15.88 5.07 -9.80
N CYS A 245 15.19 5.63 -10.79
CA CYS A 245 13.81 5.28 -11.11
C CYS A 245 13.67 3.80 -11.53
N ARG A 246 14.57 3.30 -12.38
CA ARG A 246 14.55 1.89 -12.83
C ARG A 246 14.67 0.87 -11.70
N LEU A 247 15.39 1.20 -10.62
CA LEU A 247 15.48 0.29 -9.45
C LEU A 247 14.10 -0.09 -8.92
N PHE A 248 13.13 0.78 -9.04
CA PHE A 248 11.80 0.61 -8.47
C PHE A 248 10.71 0.32 -9.53
N GLY A 249 11.10 0.13 -10.79
CA GLY A 249 10.15 -0.10 -11.88
C GLY A 249 9.45 1.17 -12.38
N VAL A 250 9.97 2.34 -12.02
CA VAL A 250 9.44 3.61 -12.54
C VAL A 250 9.94 3.82 -13.96
N HIS A 251 8.98 3.87 -14.89
CA HIS A 251 9.21 4.17 -16.30
C HIS A 251 8.50 5.46 -16.66
N ALA A 252 9.16 6.35 -17.40
CA ALA A 252 8.59 7.56 -17.92
C ALA A 252 8.97 7.72 -19.40
N PHE A 253 7.99 8.07 -20.23
CA PHE A 253 8.17 8.26 -21.67
C PHE A 253 7.45 9.54 -22.11
N THR A 254 8.08 10.31 -22.97
CA THR A 254 7.43 11.46 -23.61
C THR A 254 6.49 10.95 -24.70
N ASN A 255 5.22 11.31 -24.61
CA ASN A 255 4.19 11.01 -25.60
C ASN A 255 3.42 12.28 -25.92
N GLU A 256 3.52 12.79 -27.13
CA GLU A 256 2.82 14.00 -27.61
C GLU A 256 2.93 15.22 -26.67
N GLY A 257 4.08 15.39 -26.02
CA GLY A 257 4.32 16.48 -25.04
C GLY A 257 3.84 16.19 -23.62
N LEU A 258 3.23 15.02 -23.37
CA LEU A 258 2.90 14.50 -22.04
C LEU A 258 3.90 13.43 -21.62
N LEU A 259 4.11 13.28 -20.32
CA LEU A 259 4.90 12.19 -19.76
C LEU A 259 3.96 11.06 -19.32
N ASP A 260 3.96 9.98 -20.10
CA ASP A 260 3.35 8.71 -19.67
C ASP A 260 4.30 8.03 -18.70
N HIS A 261 3.81 7.63 -17.54
CA HIS A 261 4.64 7.06 -16.49
C HIS A 261 3.90 6.06 -15.61
N SER A 262 4.65 5.15 -15.00
CA SER A 262 4.14 4.33 -13.89
C SER A 262 4.17 5.10 -12.59
N LEU A 263 3.24 4.76 -11.68
CA LEU A 263 3.15 5.36 -10.34
C LEU A 263 3.67 4.37 -9.31
N HIS A 264 4.65 4.80 -8.53
CA HIS A 264 5.22 4.00 -7.46
C HIS A 264 5.40 4.81 -6.17
N THR A 265 5.17 4.15 -5.04
CA THR A 265 5.58 4.61 -3.72
C THR A 265 6.31 3.47 -3.03
N VAL A 266 7.53 3.70 -2.60
CA VAL A 266 8.38 2.66 -2.04
C VAL A 266 8.71 2.93 -0.58
N ILE A 267 8.90 1.86 0.18
CA ILE A 267 9.39 1.93 1.56
C ILE A 267 10.65 1.07 1.66
N ILE A 268 11.71 1.69 2.15
CA ILE A 268 13.01 1.07 2.37
C ILE A 268 13.27 1.08 3.88
N ASN A 269 13.66 -0.06 4.44
CA ASN A 269 13.92 -0.17 5.87
C ASN A 269 15.29 0.40 6.28
N ARG A 270 15.62 0.33 7.57
CA ARG A 270 16.88 0.87 8.13
C ARG A 270 18.14 0.21 7.55
N GLU A 271 18.03 -1.05 7.16
CA GLU A 271 19.09 -1.84 6.53
C GLU A 271 19.23 -1.53 5.04
N GLY A 272 18.32 -0.70 4.49
CA GLY A 272 18.29 -0.32 3.08
C GLY A 272 17.73 -1.41 2.17
N VAL A 273 16.88 -2.27 2.70
CA VAL A 273 16.14 -3.29 1.96
C VAL A 273 14.79 -2.71 1.52
N LEU A 274 14.40 -2.97 0.29
CA LEU A 274 13.08 -2.63 -0.23
C LEU A 274 12.02 -3.51 0.46
N VAL A 275 11.16 -2.92 1.29
CA VAL A 275 10.14 -3.67 2.05
C VAL A 275 8.73 -3.50 1.50
N ALA A 276 8.49 -2.45 0.72
CA ALA A 276 7.25 -2.26 -0.02
C ALA A 276 7.52 -1.51 -1.33
N ASN A 277 6.86 -1.92 -2.39
CA ASN A 277 6.78 -1.20 -3.67
C ASN A 277 5.30 -1.16 -4.07
N ILE A 278 4.65 -0.05 -3.78
CA ILE A 278 3.21 0.14 -3.96
C ILE A 278 3.01 0.78 -5.32
N GLU A 279 2.44 0.01 -6.24
CA GLU A 279 2.10 0.48 -7.57
C GLU A 279 0.75 1.21 -7.55
N GLY A 280 0.66 2.30 -8.31
CA GLY A 280 -0.55 3.08 -8.47
C GLY A 280 -0.78 4.13 -7.39
N ASN A 281 -2.04 4.60 -7.31
CA ASN A 281 -2.46 5.71 -6.45
C ASN A 281 -3.75 5.41 -5.68
N GLN A 282 -4.27 4.18 -5.72
CA GLN A 282 -5.57 3.81 -5.13
C GLN A 282 -5.54 3.62 -3.62
N PHE A 283 -4.40 3.83 -2.98
CA PHE A 283 -4.25 3.78 -1.53
C PHE A 283 -4.42 5.17 -0.89
N THR A 284 -4.78 5.18 0.38
CA THR A 284 -4.92 6.40 1.18
C THR A 284 -3.63 6.73 1.92
N ALA A 285 -3.47 8.00 2.33
CA ALA A 285 -2.38 8.41 3.20
C ALA A 285 -2.38 7.65 4.55
N THR A 286 -3.57 7.27 5.05
CA THR A 286 -3.70 6.45 6.26
C THR A 286 -3.11 5.07 6.05
N GLN A 287 -3.44 4.38 4.97
CA GLN A 287 -2.90 3.06 4.65
C GLN A 287 -1.38 3.10 4.48
N LEU A 288 -0.85 4.07 3.71
CA LEU A 288 0.60 4.26 3.58
C LEU A 288 1.26 4.51 4.94
N GLY A 289 0.63 5.33 5.78
CA GLY A 289 1.09 5.60 7.14
C GLY A 289 1.09 4.36 8.03
N ASP A 290 0.11 3.48 7.89
CA ASP A 290 0.03 2.24 8.69
C ASP A 290 1.14 1.26 8.30
N VAL A 291 1.41 1.12 6.98
CA VAL A 291 2.56 0.32 6.50
C VAL A 291 3.88 0.92 7.01
N THR A 292 4.05 2.25 6.89
CA THR A 292 5.24 2.96 7.40
C THR A 292 5.43 2.73 8.89
N ALA A 293 4.35 2.82 9.69
CA ALA A 293 4.38 2.55 11.13
C ALA A 293 4.77 1.10 11.46
N GLY A 294 4.30 0.14 10.65
CA GLY A 294 4.70 -1.27 10.74
C GLY A 294 6.21 -1.44 10.56
N VAL A 295 6.77 -0.84 9.50
CA VAL A 295 8.21 -0.91 9.21
C VAL A 295 9.06 -0.20 10.27
N LEU A 296 8.59 0.92 10.80
CA LEU A 296 9.29 1.63 11.89
C LEU A 296 9.40 0.77 13.17
N LYS A 297 8.38 -0.06 13.46
CA LYS A 297 8.36 -0.94 14.64
C LYS A 297 9.29 -2.15 14.50
N THR A 298 9.40 -2.74 13.30
CA THR A 298 10.21 -3.96 13.09
C THR A 298 11.71 -3.73 13.29
N GLY A 299 12.21 -2.53 13.15
CA GLY A 299 13.63 -2.19 13.38
C GLY A 299 14.01 -1.88 14.84
N VAL A 300 13.08 -1.93 15.78
CA VAL A 300 13.34 -1.60 17.22
C VAL A 300 13.54 -2.86 18.07
N SER A 301 13.30 -4.06 17.55
CA SER A 301 13.46 -5.34 18.28
C SER A 301 14.90 -5.84 18.23
N GLY A 302 15.84 -5.12 18.87
CA GLY A 302 17.24 -5.53 18.93
C GLY A 302 18.15 -4.56 19.72
N LYS A 303 17.87 -4.34 21.00
CA LYS A 303 18.87 -3.97 22.00
C LYS A 303 18.58 -4.69 23.30
#